data_1448b0a6cac0260c8835cff3886d1c3c
#
_entry.id   1448b0a6cac0260c8835cff3886d1c3c
#
_cell.length_a   1.000
_cell.length_b   1.000
_cell.length_c   1.000
_cell.angle_alpha   90.00
_cell.angle_beta   90.00
_cell.angle_gamma   90.00
#
_symmetry.space_group_name_H-M   'P 1'
#
loop_
_entity.id
_entity.type
_entity.pdbx_description
1 polymer ?
#
loop_
_entity_poly.entity_id
_entity_poly.type
_entity_poly.pdbx_seq_one_letter_code
_entity_poly.pdbx_strand_id
1 'polypeptide(L)'
;MPLELSIEMEELNIDFDLFKKRVLSLHSEYPKFENSPNSLVFVFGSSNDENPYQKTTILHNWLLSYEFRATVIVLVPEKIIVITSAAKAKHLEKAVDLFKDEKVKLELWQRNSKEPEHNKKLFVDAIQLMKEAGKAVGTPEKNSYQGKFMTEWNPLWEEAVKENGLEVFDISLGLSKIWEVKDETEQALLSVASKASDKFMDLMADEM
;
A
#
# COMPACT_ATOMS: atom_id res chain seq x y z
N MET A 1 17.00 32.12 24.11
CA MET A 1 16.63 30.71 24.16
C MET A 1 15.61 30.48 23.06
N PRO A 2 15.91 29.73 22.00
CA PRO A 2 14.87 29.37 21.03
C PRO A 2 13.98 28.28 21.65
N LEU A 3 12.67 28.48 21.58
CA LEU A 3 11.67 27.45 21.87
C LEU A 3 11.86 26.35 20.83
N GLU A 4 12.42 25.21 21.22
CA GLU A 4 12.28 23.95 20.50
C GLU A 4 10.81 23.54 20.62
N LEU A 5 10.04 23.85 19.58
CA LEU A 5 8.76 23.18 19.33
C LEU A 5 9.11 21.73 19.00
N SER A 6 9.09 20.86 19.99
CA SER A 6 8.96 19.44 19.78
C SER A 6 7.57 19.22 19.16
N ILE A 7 7.52 19.11 17.83
CA ILE A 7 6.34 18.58 17.15
C ILE A 7 6.26 17.12 17.61
N GLU A 8 5.46 16.85 18.65
CA GLU A 8 5.03 15.50 18.95
C GLU A 8 4.33 15.00 17.67
N MET A 9 4.94 14.01 17.03
CA MET A 9 4.29 13.35 15.90
C MET A 9 3.01 12.72 16.45
N GLU A 10 1.86 13.20 16.01
CA GLU A 10 0.58 12.59 16.33
C GLU A 10 0.69 11.08 16.09
N GLU A 11 0.36 10.29 17.11
CA GLU A 11 0.38 8.85 17.01
C GLU A 11 -0.74 8.44 16.05
N LEU A 12 -0.39 7.90 14.87
CA LEU A 12 -1.37 7.46 13.89
C LEU A 12 -2.22 6.33 14.50
N ASN A 13 -3.52 6.49 14.47
CA ASN A 13 -4.44 5.47 14.96
C ASN A 13 -4.70 4.43 13.87
N ILE A 14 -3.79 3.47 13.72
CA ILE A 14 -3.90 2.35 12.78
C ILE A 14 -4.52 1.16 13.51
N ASP A 15 -5.62 0.63 12.98
CA ASP A 15 -6.19 -0.64 13.42
C ASP A 15 -5.35 -1.80 12.85
N PHE A 16 -4.44 -2.33 13.66
CA PHE A 16 -3.51 -3.37 13.22
C PHE A 16 -4.17 -4.74 13.04
N ASP A 17 -5.25 -5.03 13.75
CA ASP A 17 -5.99 -6.29 13.56
C ASP A 17 -6.74 -6.26 12.23
N LEU A 18 -7.34 -5.13 11.90
CA LEU A 18 -7.98 -4.90 10.60
C LEU A 18 -6.94 -4.90 9.48
N PHE A 19 -5.78 -4.26 9.66
CA PHE A 19 -4.65 -4.30 8.73
C PHE A 19 -4.24 -5.73 8.44
N LYS A 20 -3.99 -6.52 9.50
CA LYS A 20 -3.62 -7.94 9.37
C LYS A 20 -4.67 -8.73 8.59
N LYS A 21 -5.94 -8.61 8.96
CA LYS A 21 -7.07 -9.29 8.30
C LYS A 21 -7.10 -8.97 6.81
N ARG A 22 -7.00 -7.69 6.44
CA ARG A 22 -7.09 -7.21 5.07
C ARG A 22 -5.88 -7.63 4.23
N VAL A 23 -4.67 -7.50 4.76
CA VAL A 23 -3.47 -7.85 4.02
C VAL A 23 -3.34 -9.36 3.82
N LEU A 24 -3.76 -10.18 4.80
CA LEU A 24 -3.80 -11.64 4.65
C LEU A 24 -4.90 -12.06 3.65
N SER A 25 -6.05 -11.39 3.64
CA SER A 25 -7.08 -11.61 2.63
C SER A 25 -6.55 -11.32 1.22
N LEU A 26 -5.92 -10.16 1.01
CA LEU A 26 -5.28 -9.83 -0.26
C LEU A 26 -4.23 -10.88 -0.65
N HIS A 27 -3.40 -11.30 0.32
CA HIS A 27 -2.35 -12.29 0.10
C HIS A 27 -2.91 -13.67 -0.29
N SER A 28 -4.04 -14.08 0.26
CA SER A 28 -4.69 -15.36 -0.07
C SER A 28 -5.41 -15.33 -1.42
N GLU A 29 -5.85 -14.16 -1.86
CA GLU A 29 -6.65 -14.00 -3.08
C GLU A 29 -5.81 -13.70 -4.33
N TYR A 30 -4.65 -13.04 -4.19
CA TYR A 30 -3.90 -12.59 -5.36
C TYR A 30 -3.46 -13.73 -6.30
N PRO A 31 -3.13 -14.95 -5.84
CA PRO A 31 -2.79 -16.04 -6.77
C PRO A 31 -3.95 -16.50 -7.66
N LYS A 32 -5.19 -16.12 -7.30
CA LYS A 32 -6.41 -16.43 -8.04
C LYS A 32 -6.81 -15.33 -9.03
N PHE A 33 -6.10 -14.20 -9.04
CA PHE A 33 -6.32 -13.14 -10.00
C PHE A 33 -6.08 -13.60 -11.42
N GLU A 34 -6.63 -12.90 -12.39
CA GLU A 34 -6.33 -13.14 -13.79
C GLU A 34 -4.80 -13.09 -14.01
N ASN A 35 -4.29 -14.01 -14.83
CA ASN A 35 -2.86 -14.27 -15.06
C ASN A 35 -2.09 -14.84 -13.86
N SER A 36 -2.76 -15.20 -12.76
CA SER A 36 -2.18 -15.88 -11.59
C SER A 36 -0.81 -15.32 -11.19
N PRO A 37 -0.71 -14.05 -10.79
CA PRO A 37 0.59 -13.43 -10.49
C PRO A 37 1.32 -14.19 -9.38
N ASN A 38 2.63 -14.31 -9.50
CA ASN A 38 3.49 -14.93 -8.48
C ASN A 38 3.80 -13.97 -7.35
N SER A 39 3.69 -12.67 -7.60
CA SER A 39 3.90 -11.60 -6.63
C SER A 39 3.07 -10.37 -6.98
N LEU A 40 2.87 -9.49 -5.99
CA LEU A 40 2.28 -8.17 -6.20
C LEU A 40 3.27 -7.08 -5.81
N VAL A 41 3.21 -5.95 -6.51
CA VAL A 41 3.93 -4.73 -6.15
C VAL A 41 3.02 -3.51 -6.23
N PHE A 42 3.03 -2.72 -5.16
CA PHE A 42 2.32 -1.45 -5.06
C PHE A 42 3.33 -0.36 -4.75
N VAL A 43 3.48 0.57 -5.67
CA VAL A 43 4.41 1.69 -5.54
C VAL A 43 3.61 2.96 -5.33
N PHE A 44 3.85 3.64 -4.22
CA PHE A 44 3.17 4.88 -3.89
C PHE A 44 4.17 6.02 -3.79
N GLY A 45 4.26 6.83 -4.82
CA GLY A 45 5.10 8.02 -4.89
C GLY A 45 4.50 9.24 -4.20
N SER A 46 4.75 10.42 -4.72
CA SER A 46 4.01 11.62 -4.33
C SER A 46 2.64 11.58 -5.01
N SER A 47 1.58 11.83 -4.25
CA SER A 47 0.25 11.93 -4.83
C SER A 47 0.22 13.11 -5.82
N ASN A 48 -0.37 12.88 -6.97
CA ASN A 48 -0.88 13.96 -7.79
C ASN A 48 -2.29 14.24 -7.26
N ASP A 49 -2.53 15.44 -6.73
CA ASP A 49 -3.85 15.83 -6.19
C ASP A 49 -4.96 15.79 -7.27
N GLU A 50 -4.57 15.64 -8.54
CA GLU A 50 -5.49 15.55 -9.68
C GLU A 50 -6.26 14.19 -9.76
N ASN A 51 -5.78 13.12 -9.12
CA ASN A 51 -6.46 11.82 -9.17
C ASN A 51 -6.45 11.07 -7.82
N PRO A 52 -7.40 11.37 -6.92
CA PRO A 52 -7.51 10.69 -5.62
C PRO A 52 -7.98 9.23 -5.73
N TYR A 53 -8.42 8.79 -6.91
CA TYR A 53 -8.96 7.44 -7.14
C TYR A 53 -7.93 6.43 -7.66
N GLN A 54 -6.63 6.72 -7.54
CA GLN A 54 -5.59 5.77 -7.90
C GLN A 54 -5.70 4.52 -7.00
N LYS A 55 -5.62 3.33 -7.60
CA LYS A 55 -5.81 2.05 -6.89
C LYS A 55 -4.83 1.87 -5.72
N THR A 56 -3.60 2.35 -5.87
CA THR A 56 -2.60 2.28 -4.78
C THR A 56 -2.97 3.22 -3.63
N THR A 57 -3.51 4.41 -3.90
CA THR A 57 -4.04 5.31 -2.87
C THR A 57 -5.19 4.66 -2.12
N ILE A 58 -6.14 4.08 -2.85
CA ILE A 58 -7.27 3.33 -2.26
C ILE A 58 -6.75 2.17 -1.40
N LEU A 59 -5.76 1.42 -1.88
CA LEU A 59 -5.16 0.32 -1.13
C LEU A 59 -4.55 0.80 0.19
N HIS A 60 -3.78 1.89 0.19
CA HIS A 60 -3.17 2.43 1.40
C HIS A 60 -4.24 2.86 2.42
N ASN A 61 -5.28 3.57 1.97
CA ASN A 61 -6.39 3.97 2.82
C ASN A 61 -7.17 2.75 3.35
N TRP A 62 -7.38 1.75 2.52
CA TRP A 62 -8.06 0.52 2.92
C TRP A 62 -7.23 -0.28 3.93
N LEU A 63 -5.91 -0.40 3.76
CA LEU A 63 -5.04 -1.15 4.68
C LEU A 63 -4.74 -0.39 5.97
N LEU A 64 -4.43 0.90 5.88
CA LEU A 64 -3.79 1.68 6.95
C LEU A 64 -4.63 2.86 7.44
N SER A 65 -5.72 3.22 6.74
CA SER A 65 -6.47 4.48 6.91
C SER A 65 -5.63 5.75 6.68
N TYR A 66 -4.41 5.61 6.14
CA TYR A 66 -3.47 6.70 5.87
C TYR A 66 -2.69 6.47 4.58
N GLU A 67 -2.31 7.58 3.95
CA GLU A 67 -1.47 7.58 2.75
C GLU A 67 0.03 7.59 3.13
N PHE A 68 0.66 6.46 3.05
CA PHE A 68 2.12 6.36 3.25
C PHE A 68 2.86 6.60 1.94
N ARG A 69 3.03 7.89 1.57
CA ARG A 69 3.76 8.30 0.35
C ARG A 69 5.23 7.83 0.39
N ALA A 70 5.84 7.68 -0.77
CA ALA A 70 7.20 7.17 -0.93
C ALA A 70 7.41 5.79 -0.26
N THR A 71 6.48 4.89 -0.53
CA THR A 71 6.42 3.53 0.02
C THR A 71 6.23 2.51 -1.11
N VAL A 72 6.91 1.37 -1.01
CA VAL A 72 6.64 0.17 -1.82
C VAL A 72 6.10 -0.91 -0.91
N ILE A 73 5.03 -1.56 -1.32
CA ILE A 73 4.51 -2.78 -0.68
C ILE A 73 4.68 -3.92 -1.69
N VAL A 74 5.38 -4.97 -1.28
CA VAL A 74 5.59 -6.18 -2.09
C VAL A 74 4.98 -7.37 -1.36
N LEU A 75 4.18 -8.15 -2.08
CA LEU A 75 3.66 -9.43 -1.60
C LEU A 75 4.30 -10.54 -2.44
N VAL A 76 4.99 -11.45 -1.76
CA VAL A 76 5.50 -12.71 -2.31
C VAL A 76 4.93 -13.87 -1.48
N PRO A 77 5.01 -15.14 -1.91
CA PRO A 77 4.33 -16.25 -1.24
C PRO A 77 4.59 -16.37 0.27
N GLU A 78 5.79 -16.06 0.73
CA GLU A 78 6.18 -16.22 2.13
C GLU A 78 6.32 -14.91 2.91
N LYS A 79 6.26 -13.76 2.22
CA LYS A 79 6.57 -12.46 2.81
C LYS A 79 5.70 -11.33 2.28
N ILE A 80 5.45 -10.40 3.16
CA ILE A 80 4.94 -9.06 2.84
C ILE A 80 6.03 -8.08 3.25
N ILE A 81 6.49 -7.27 2.31
CA ILE A 81 7.58 -6.33 2.54
C ILE A 81 7.04 -4.92 2.37
N VAL A 82 7.27 -4.08 3.37
CA VAL A 82 6.94 -2.65 3.30
C VAL A 82 8.22 -1.85 3.33
N ILE A 83 8.60 -1.25 2.20
CA ILE A 83 9.78 -0.38 2.08
C ILE A 83 9.34 1.05 2.26
N THR A 84 9.70 1.68 3.37
CA THR A 84 9.25 3.03 3.71
C THR A 84 10.31 3.79 4.53
N SER A 85 10.06 5.06 4.88
CA SER A 85 10.98 5.81 5.76
C SER A 85 10.97 5.28 7.19
N ALA A 86 12.06 5.48 7.93
CA ALA A 86 12.17 5.06 9.33
C ALA A 86 11.01 5.58 10.20
N ALA A 87 10.59 6.83 10.01
CA ALA A 87 9.46 7.40 10.75
C ALA A 87 8.14 6.64 10.50
N LYS A 88 7.86 6.28 9.25
CA LYS A 88 6.66 5.50 8.90
C LYS A 88 6.76 4.04 9.34
N ALA A 89 7.95 3.44 9.20
CA ALA A 89 8.20 2.09 9.68
C ALA A 89 7.90 1.97 11.18
N LYS A 90 8.29 2.97 11.98
CA LYS A 90 7.99 3.03 13.42
C LYS A 90 6.50 2.92 13.73
N HIS A 91 5.63 3.55 12.92
CA HIS A 91 4.17 3.42 13.10
C HIS A 91 3.66 2.00 12.80
N LEU A 92 4.39 1.21 12.00
CA LEU A 92 4.02 -0.15 11.61
C LEU A 92 4.71 -1.25 12.44
N GLU A 93 5.61 -0.91 13.35
CA GLU A 93 6.36 -1.91 14.15
C GLU A 93 5.45 -2.89 14.90
N LYS A 94 4.36 -2.37 15.50
CA LYS A 94 3.37 -3.21 16.20
C LYS A 94 2.73 -4.25 15.28
N ALA A 95 2.59 -3.95 13.99
CA ALA A 95 2.03 -4.90 13.03
C ALA A 95 2.92 -6.11 12.81
N VAL A 96 4.25 -5.95 12.86
CA VAL A 96 5.21 -7.06 12.66
C VAL A 96 4.98 -8.18 13.68
N ASP A 97 4.72 -7.82 14.93
CA ASP A 97 4.48 -8.77 16.00
C ASP A 97 3.25 -9.65 15.74
N LEU A 98 2.22 -9.11 15.10
CA LEU A 98 0.99 -9.84 14.77
C LEU A 98 1.21 -10.92 13.69
N PHE A 99 2.30 -10.84 12.92
CA PHE A 99 2.65 -11.82 11.89
C PHE A 99 3.65 -12.88 12.34
N LYS A 100 4.09 -12.89 13.61
CA LYS A 100 5.10 -13.84 14.12
C LYS A 100 4.68 -15.29 13.96
N ASP A 101 3.40 -15.59 14.20
CA ASP A 101 2.85 -16.94 14.14
C ASP A 101 2.18 -17.26 12.79
N GLU A 102 2.16 -16.30 11.86
CA GLU A 102 1.62 -16.51 10.53
C GLU A 102 2.62 -17.21 9.61
N LYS A 103 2.11 -17.92 8.60
CA LYS A 103 2.94 -18.51 7.54
C LYS A 103 3.65 -17.44 6.72
N VAL A 104 2.96 -16.31 6.51
CA VAL A 104 3.47 -15.15 5.79
C VAL A 104 4.06 -14.17 6.81
N LYS A 105 5.29 -13.74 6.60
CA LYS A 105 5.98 -12.80 7.48
C LYS A 105 5.85 -11.37 6.96
N LEU A 106 5.65 -10.42 7.88
CA LEU A 106 5.70 -8.99 7.57
C LEU A 106 7.09 -8.44 7.89
N GLU A 107 7.75 -7.85 6.90
CA GLU A 107 9.06 -7.22 7.03
C GLU A 107 8.96 -5.72 6.73
N LEU A 108 9.57 -4.90 7.59
CA LEU A 108 9.68 -3.45 7.39
C LEU A 108 11.12 -3.12 6.98
N TRP A 109 11.30 -2.67 5.75
CA TRP A 109 12.58 -2.24 5.23
C TRP A 109 12.66 -0.72 5.22
N GLN A 110 13.62 -0.19 5.96
CA GLN A 110 13.72 1.25 6.19
C GLN A 110 14.63 1.89 5.16
N ARG A 111 14.06 2.76 4.33
CA ARG A 111 14.81 3.62 3.41
C ARG A 111 15.23 4.93 4.08
N ASN A 112 16.34 5.48 3.61
CA ASN A 112 16.88 6.76 4.07
C ASN A 112 17.07 7.71 2.87
N SER A 113 16.40 8.87 2.87
CA SER A 113 16.52 9.85 1.78
C SER A 113 17.93 10.44 1.59
N LYS A 114 18.83 10.24 2.57
CA LYS A 114 20.23 10.67 2.53
C LYS A 114 21.18 9.58 2.02
N GLU A 115 20.70 8.36 1.83
CA GLU A 115 21.49 7.18 1.49
C GLU A 115 20.95 6.50 0.22
N PRO A 116 21.15 7.09 -0.97
CA PRO A 116 20.57 6.56 -2.21
C PRO A 116 21.06 5.14 -2.55
N GLU A 117 22.31 4.80 -2.27
CA GLU A 117 22.85 3.46 -2.52
C GLU A 117 22.21 2.40 -1.61
N HIS A 118 21.92 2.75 -0.35
CA HIS A 118 21.17 1.88 0.54
C HIS A 118 19.73 1.66 0.00
N ASN A 119 19.05 2.73 -0.41
CA ASN A 119 17.71 2.62 -1.00
C ASN A 119 17.70 1.77 -2.27
N LYS A 120 18.70 1.98 -3.15
CA LYS A 120 18.85 1.18 -4.38
C LYS A 120 18.96 -0.30 -4.06
N LYS A 121 19.79 -0.66 -3.05
CA LYS A 121 19.93 -2.04 -2.61
C LYS A 121 18.58 -2.62 -2.16
N LEU A 122 17.82 -1.92 -1.31
CA LEU A 122 16.50 -2.38 -0.87
C LEU A 122 15.55 -2.65 -2.04
N PHE A 123 15.54 -1.78 -3.04
CA PHE A 123 14.70 -1.95 -4.22
C PHE A 123 15.15 -3.14 -5.09
N VAL A 124 16.46 -3.31 -5.29
CA VAL A 124 17.03 -4.45 -6.02
C VAL A 124 16.72 -5.76 -5.30
N ASP A 125 16.87 -5.81 -3.98
CA ASP A 125 16.58 -6.99 -3.17
C ASP A 125 15.07 -7.34 -3.24
N ALA A 126 14.17 -6.35 -3.21
CA ALA A 126 12.73 -6.57 -3.37
C ALA A 126 12.37 -7.08 -4.77
N ILE A 127 12.96 -6.53 -5.82
CA ILE A 127 12.79 -7.00 -7.21
C ILE A 127 13.33 -8.43 -7.35
N GLN A 128 14.45 -8.75 -6.73
CA GLN A 128 15.02 -10.09 -6.75
C GLN A 128 14.09 -11.11 -6.09
N LEU A 129 13.47 -10.80 -4.96
CA LEU A 129 12.48 -11.66 -4.32
C LEU A 129 11.26 -11.91 -5.20
N MET A 130 10.79 -10.90 -5.93
CA MET A 130 9.70 -11.08 -6.90
C MET A 130 10.12 -12.03 -8.03
N LYS A 131 11.36 -11.93 -8.55
CA LYS A 131 11.89 -12.85 -9.56
C LYS A 131 11.99 -14.29 -9.06
N GLU A 132 12.41 -14.48 -7.81
CA GLU A 132 12.50 -15.79 -7.17
C GLU A 132 11.12 -16.43 -6.98
N ALA A 133 10.09 -15.61 -6.68
CA ALA A 133 8.71 -16.08 -6.61
C ALA A 133 8.15 -16.48 -7.98
N GLY A 134 8.63 -15.87 -9.06
CA GLY A 134 8.22 -16.15 -10.43
C GLY A 134 8.23 -14.91 -11.32
N LYS A 135 7.94 -15.07 -12.61
CA LYS A 135 8.01 -13.96 -13.57
C LYS A 135 6.77 -13.08 -13.60
N ALA A 136 5.62 -13.62 -13.23
CA ALA A 136 4.34 -12.93 -13.28
C ALA A 136 4.18 -11.99 -12.07
N VAL A 137 4.21 -10.68 -12.30
CA VAL A 137 4.06 -9.65 -11.26
C VAL A 137 2.78 -8.85 -11.50
N GLY A 138 1.93 -8.81 -10.49
CA GLY A 138 0.72 -7.99 -10.51
C GLY A 138 0.97 -6.58 -9.97
N THR A 139 0.50 -5.57 -10.67
CA THR A 139 0.49 -4.17 -10.22
C THR A 139 -0.76 -3.46 -10.75
N PRO A 140 -1.33 -2.47 -10.04
CA PRO A 140 -2.42 -1.69 -10.62
C PRO A 140 -1.96 -0.89 -11.83
N GLU A 141 -2.68 -1.01 -12.93
CA GLU A 141 -2.42 -0.21 -14.12
C GLU A 141 -2.69 1.28 -13.88
N LYS A 142 -2.00 2.15 -14.62
CA LYS A 142 -2.22 3.61 -14.64
C LYS A 142 -1.89 4.36 -13.34
N ASN A 143 -1.17 3.77 -12.42
CA ASN A 143 -0.62 4.54 -11.31
C ASN A 143 0.62 5.30 -11.79
N SER A 144 0.46 6.57 -12.14
CA SER A 144 1.58 7.45 -12.46
C SER A 144 1.88 8.33 -11.25
N TYR A 145 2.95 8.04 -10.54
CA TYR A 145 3.45 8.87 -9.48
C TYR A 145 4.70 9.63 -9.92
N GLN A 146 4.94 10.76 -9.29
CA GLN A 146 6.09 11.62 -9.56
C GLN A 146 6.96 11.79 -8.30
N GLY A 147 8.04 12.55 -8.44
CA GLY A 147 8.91 12.94 -7.34
C GLY A 147 10.18 12.10 -7.24
N LYS A 148 11.08 12.55 -6.34
CA LYS A 148 12.41 11.97 -6.17
C LYS A 148 12.39 10.47 -5.90
N PHE A 149 11.40 9.99 -5.16
CA PHE A 149 11.25 8.56 -4.87
C PHE A 149 11.07 7.73 -6.15
N MET A 150 10.26 8.22 -7.10
CA MET A 150 10.03 7.52 -8.36
C MET A 150 11.25 7.54 -9.28
N THR A 151 12.09 8.60 -9.20
CA THR A 151 13.36 8.62 -9.95
C THR A 151 14.38 7.62 -9.43
N GLU A 152 14.26 7.17 -8.18
CA GLU A 152 15.07 6.09 -7.61
C GLU A 152 14.51 4.70 -8.00
N TRP A 153 13.18 4.53 -7.99
CA TRP A 153 12.52 3.25 -8.27
C TRP A 153 12.40 2.91 -9.76
N ASN A 154 11.89 3.84 -10.57
CA ASN A 154 11.51 3.56 -11.96
C ASN A 154 12.62 2.96 -12.81
N PRO A 155 13.88 3.45 -12.79
CA PRO A 155 14.95 2.86 -13.61
C PRO A 155 15.20 1.38 -13.29
N LEU A 156 15.18 1.02 -12.00
CA LEU A 156 15.39 -0.36 -11.55
C LEU A 156 14.23 -1.27 -11.95
N TRP A 157 13.01 -0.74 -11.85
CA TRP A 157 11.81 -1.46 -12.26
C TRP A 157 11.77 -1.68 -13.77
N GLU A 158 12.07 -0.65 -14.56
CA GLU A 158 12.12 -0.75 -16.02
C GLU A 158 13.20 -1.74 -16.49
N GLU A 159 14.38 -1.72 -15.88
CA GLU A 159 15.44 -2.70 -16.14
C GLU A 159 14.95 -4.13 -15.82
N ALA A 160 14.30 -4.32 -14.67
CA ALA A 160 13.78 -5.62 -14.27
C ALA A 160 12.73 -6.16 -15.26
N VAL A 161 11.89 -5.32 -15.79
CA VAL A 161 10.87 -5.70 -16.78
C VAL A 161 11.52 -5.98 -18.15
N LYS A 162 12.37 -5.06 -18.65
CA LYS A 162 12.93 -5.14 -20.00
C LYS A 162 14.03 -6.19 -20.16
N GLU A 163 14.93 -6.25 -19.18
CA GLU A 163 16.16 -7.05 -19.30
C GLU A 163 16.08 -8.39 -18.54
N ASN A 164 15.31 -8.42 -17.47
CA ASN A 164 15.23 -9.58 -16.61
C ASN A 164 13.95 -10.42 -16.80
N GLY A 165 13.10 -10.04 -17.76
CA GLY A 165 11.96 -10.83 -18.21
C GLY A 165 10.84 -10.97 -17.18
N LEU A 166 10.61 -9.97 -16.32
CA LEU A 166 9.40 -9.88 -15.53
C LEU A 166 8.21 -9.55 -16.44
N GLU A 167 7.13 -10.26 -16.26
CA GLU A 167 5.87 -10.07 -16.96
C GLU A 167 4.89 -9.34 -16.04
N VAL A 168 4.54 -8.12 -16.41
CA VAL A 168 3.70 -7.24 -15.57
C VAL A 168 2.25 -7.31 -16.02
N PHE A 169 1.35 -7.59 -15.08
CA PHE A 169 -0.09 -7.70 -15.30
C PHE A 169 -0.87 -6.69 -14.49
N ASP A 170 -1.91 -6.13 -15.10
CA ASP A 170 -2.87 -5.28 -14.38
C ASP A 170 -3.77 -6.12 -13.48
N ILE A 171 -3.76 -5.78 -12.19
CA ILE A 171 -4.59 -6.44 -11.17
C ILE A 171 -5.77 -5.59 -10.70
N SER A 172 -6.06 -4.49 -11.38
CA SER A 172 -7.12 -3.54 -10.99
C SER A 172 -8.49 -4.21 -10.82
N LEU A 173 -8.81 -5.18 -11.67
CA LEU A 173 -10.06 -5.95 -11.57
C LEU A 173 -10.06 -6.87 -10.34
N GLY A 174 -8.94 -7.56 -10.07
CA GLY A 174 -8.79 -8.41 -8.88
C GLY A 174 -8.96 -7.63 -7.58
N LEU A 175 -8.30 -6.47 -7.48
CA LEU A 175 -8.46 -5.56 -6.34
C LEU A 175 -9.91 -5.08 -6.20
N SER A 176 -10.57 -4.70 -7.30
CA SER A 176 -11.97 -4.26 -7.25
C SER A 176 -12.90 -5.34 -6.71
N LYS A 177 -12.68 -6.60 -7.05
CA LYS A 177 -13.46 -7.73 -6.50
C LYS A 177 -13.26 -7.92 -4.99
N ILE A 178 -12.03 -7.72 -4.48
CA ILE A 178 -11.78 -7.74 -3.04
C ILE A 178 -12.53 -6.60 -2.35
N TRP A 179 -12.47 -5.39 -2.90
CA TRP A 179 -13.13 -4.22 -2.31
C TRP A 179 -14.64 -4.17 -2.51
N GLU A 180 -15.19 -5.00 -3.40
CA GLU A 180 -16.64 -5.12 -3.59
C GLU A 180 -17.33 -5.65 -2.33
N VAL A 181 -16.71 -6.62 -1.66
CA VAL A 181 -17.22 -7.20 -0.41
C VAL A 181 -16.76 -6.36 0.77
N LYS A 182 -17.69 -5.60 1.35
CA LYS A 182 -17.39 -4.71 2.49
C LYS A 182 -17.28 -5.48 3.79
N ASP A 183 -16.21 -5.23 4.54
CA ASP A 183 -16.08 -5.74 5.91
C ASP A 183 -17.00 -4.98 6.90
N GLU A 184 -17.06 -5.45 8.15
CA GLU A 184 -17.94 -4.89 9.17
C GLU A 184 -17.63 -3.41 9.46
N THR A 185 -16.35 -3.02 9.43
CA THR A 185 -15.92 -1.64 9.64
C THR A 185 -16.37 -0.75 8.48
N GLU A 186 -16.21 -1.22 7.24
CA GLU A 186 -16.66 -0.50 6.04
C GLU A 186 -18.19 -0.36 6.03
N GLN A 187 -18.92 -1.41 6.41
CA GLN A 187 -20.39 -1.37 6.52
C GLN A 187 -20.85 -0.37 7.58
N ALA A 188 -20.20 -0.32 8.73
CA ALA A 188 -20.50 0.67 9.78
C ALA A 188 -20.27 2.11 9.29
N LEU A 189 -19.15 2.38 8.61
CA LEU A 189 -18.83 3.68 8.02
C LEU A 189 -19.86 4.08 6.94
N LEU A 190 -20.25 3.16 6.07
CA LEU A 190 -21.29 3.40 5.06
C LEU A 190 -22.63 3.73 5.70
N SER A 191 -23.00 3.05 6.78
CA SER A 191 -24.24 3.35 7.53
C SER A 191 -24.24 4.76 8.13
N VAL A 192 -23.10 5.19 8.68
CA VAL A 192 -22.94 6.56 9.20
C VAL A 192 -23.02 7.59 8.08
N ALA A 193 -22.33 7.34 6.95
CA ALA A 193 -22.36 8.23 5.79
C ALA A 193 -23.78 8.37 5.21
N SER A 194 -24.52 7.27 5.10
CA SER A 194 -25.92 7.30 4.65
C SER A 194 -26.79 8.17 5.54
N LYS A 195 -26.72 7.96 6.87
CA LYS A 195 -27.51 8.78 7.83
C LYS A 195 -27.14 10.27 7.78
N ALA A 196 -25.87 10.59 7.55
CA ALA A 196 -25.45 11.99 7.39
C ALA A 196 -26.01 12.60 6.10
N SER A 197 -26.01 11.83 4.99
CA SER A 197 -26.59 12.26 3.73
C SER A 197 -28.10 12.45 3.81
N ASP A 198 -28.82 11.55 4.47
CA ASP A 198 -30.27 11.66 4.68
C ASP A 198 -30.59 12.96 5.44
N LYS A 199 -29.90 13.22 6.56
CA LYS A 199 -30.09 14.47 7.31
C LYS A 199 -29.79 15.73 6.49
N PHE A 200 -28.75 15.68 5.66
CA PHE A 200 -28.42 16.81 4.80
C PHE A 200 -29.52 17.05 3.76
N MET A 201 -30.08 16.00 3.17
CA MET A 201 -31.18 16.09 2.22
C MET A 201 -32.46 16.62 2.87
N ASP A 202 -32.78 16.21 4.11
CA ASP A 202 -33.92 16.72 4.87
C ASP A 202 -33.79 18.23 5.10
N LEU A 203 -32.62 18.68 5.55
CA LEU A 203 -32.33 20.11 5.76
C LEU A 203 -32.49 20.93 4.46
N MET A 204 -32.02 20.41 3.34
CA MET A 204 -32.18 21.07 2.04
C MET A 204 -33.65 21.14 1.60
N ALA A 205 -34.43 20.12 1.90
CA ALA A 205 -35.86 20.07 1.56
C ALA A 205 -36.68 21.06 2.41
N ASP A 206 -36.29 21.27 3.66
CA ASP A 206 -37.00 22.20 4.59
C ASP A 206 -36.72 23.69 4.24
N GLU A 207 -35.64 23.99 3.51
CA GLU A 207 -35.30 25.35 3.08
C GLU A 207 -35.90 25.77 1.71
N MET A 208 -36.48 24.83 0.97
CA MET A 208 -37.13 25.08 -0.34
C MET A 208 -38.62 25.33 -0.21
#